data_65ba4a0cd251ccc67d4e18c4748d417b
#
_entry.id   65ba4a0cd251ccc67d4e18c4748d417b
#
_cell.length_a   1.000
_cell.length_b   1.000
_cell.length_c   1.000
_cell.angle_alpha   90.00
_cell.angle_beta   90.00
_cell.angle_gamma   90.00
#
_symmetry.space_group_name_H-M   'P 1'
#
loop_
_entity.id
_entity.type
_entity.pdbx_description
1 polymer ?
#
loop_
_entity_poly.entity_id
_entity_poly.type
_entity_poly.pdbx_seq_one_letter_code
_entity_poly.pdbx_strand_id
1 'polypeptide(L)'
;MKYYTLYFPGALPEEPLSLPTSGEMSSPYFPTYYPNDLHERKTIKVAKGYVIKIHFTNFELESNDDVDYVEITDGDGTFLGRFGAKHSGSRFKASRISNITSVTDTVHVLFHTDESVTMRGWRLEWSKWKLRLEGWS
;
A
#
# COMPACT_ATOMS: atom_id res chain seq x y z
N MET A 1 -14.66 -24.60 4.83
CA MET A 1 -15.61 -23.73 5.55
C MET A 1 -16.74 -23.38 4.62
N LYS A 2 -17.95 -23.57 5.08
CA LYS A 2 -19.11 -23.24 4.27
C LYS A 2 -19.59 -21.84 4.58
N TYR A 3 -19.85 -21.09 3.55
CA TYR A 3 -20.40 -19.75 3.67
C TYR A 3 -21.88 -19.80 3.32
N TYR A 4 -22.67 -19.16 4.15
CA TYR A 4 -24.08 -18.99 3.86
C TYR A 4 -24.35 -17.54 3.56
N THR A 5 -24.86 -17.28 2.38
CA THR A 5 -25.34 -15.95 2.04
C THR A 5 -26.82 -15.93 2.33
N LEU A 6 -27.24 -15.02 3.20
CA LEU A 6 -28.65 -14.82 3.49
C LEU A 6 -29.23 -13.85 2.51
N TYR A 7 -30.23 -14.30 1.76
CA TYR A 7 -30.98 -13.44 0.87
C TYR A 7 -32.31 -13.10 1.51
N PHE A 8 -32.61 -11.82 1.55
CA PHE A 8 -33.92 -11.35 1.90
C PHE A 8 -34.69 -11.08 0.61
N PRO A 9 -35.75 -11.85 0.32
CA PRO A 9 -36.54 -11.58 -0.86
C PRO A 9 -37.08 -10.15 -0.80
N GLY A 10 -36.82 -9.37 -1.82
CA GLY A 10 -37.28 -7.97 -1.91
C GLY A 10 -36.28 -6.94 -1.40
N ALA A 11 -35.22 -7.34 -0.71
CA ALA A 11 -34.09 -6.47 -0.48
C ALA A 11 -33.03 -6.81 -1.52
N LEU A 12 -32.64 -5.83 -2.30
CA LEU A 12 -31.39 -5.97 -3.04
C LEU A 12 -30.32 -6.19 -2.00
N PRO A 13 -29.60 -7.34 -2.04
CA PRO A 13 -28.43 -7.43 -1.22
C PRO A 13 -27.60 -6.23 -1.60
N GLU A 14 -27.29 -5.38 -0.64
CA GLU A 14 -26.12 -4.57 -0.78
C GLU A 14 -24.99 -5.57 -0.88
N GLU A 15 -24.72 -5.99 -2.10
CA GLU A 15 -23.47 -6.64 -2.34
C GLU A 15 -22.42 -5.68 -1.83
N PRO A 16 -21.62 -6.04 -0.82
CA PRO A 16 -20.40 -5.32 -0.62
C PRO A 16 -19.75 -5.32 -1.98
N LEU A 17 -19.60 -4.14 -2.54
CA LEU A 17 -18.80 -3.95 -3.73
C LEU A 17 -17.61 -4.87 -3.53
N SER A 18 -17.45 -5.85 -4.39
CA SER A 18 -16.36 -6.79 -4.27
C SER A 18 -15.09 -5.97 -4.14
N LEU A 19 -14.38 -6.17 -3.02
CA LEU A 19 -13.16 -5.43 -2.77
C LEU A 19 -12.17 -5.70 -3.90
N PRO A 20 -11.36 -4.71 -4.26
CA PRO A 20 -10.42 -4.86 -5.36
C PRO A 20 -9.43 -5.99 -5.10
N THR A 21 -8.98 -6.62 -6.16
CA THR A 21 -8.02 -7.74 -6.09
C THR A 21 -6.60 -7.27 -6.35
N SER A 22 -6.44 -6.12 -6.97
CA SER A 22 -5.16 -5.50 -7.27
C SER A 22 -5.36 -4.02 -7.55
N GLY A 23 -4.30 -3.27 -7.54
CA GLY A 23 -4.38 -1.86 -7.84
C GLY A 23 -3.01 -1.19 -7.83
N GLU A 24 -3.06 0.11 -7.98
CA GLU A 24 -1.87 0.95 -7.91
C GLU A 24 -2.17 2.17 -7.05
N MET A 25 -1.11 2.78 -6.55
CA MET A 25 -1.17 3.96 -5.72
C MET A 25 0.08 4.79 -5.95
N SER A 26 -0.05 6.09 -5.93
CA SER A 26 1.09 6.97 -6.13
C SER A 26 0.98 8.21 -5.26
N SER A 27 2.10 8.94 -5.14
CA SER A 27 2.10 10.26 -4.55
C SER A 27 1.22 11.20 -5.36
N PRO A 28 0.70 12.28 -4.73
CA PRO A 28 -0.09 13.27 -5.46
C PRO A 28 0.70 13.84 -6.66
N TYR A 29 0.02 13.98 -7.77
CA TYR A 29 0.53 14.54 -9.02
C TYR A 29 1.64 13.72 -9.69
N PHE A 30 1.95 12.53 -9.20
CA PHE A 30 2.93 11.67 -9.85
C PHE A 30 2.61 11.51 -11.35
N PRO A 31 3.56 11.62 -12.27
CA PRO A 31 5.01 11.73 -12.07
C PRO A 31 5.54 13.17 -11.94
N THR A 32 4.69 14.16 -11.75
CA THR A 32 5.11 15.52 -11.39
C THR A 32 5.40 15.57 -9.89
N TYR A 33 6.07 16.64 -9.47
CA TYR A 33 6.56 16.75 -8.10
C TYR A 33 5.40 16.83 -7.09
N TYR A 34 5.54 16.09 -6.00
CA TYR A 34 4.55 16.10 -4.91
C TYR A 34 4.61 17.40 -4.10
N PRO A 35 3.51 17.77 -3.42
CA PRO A 35 3.49 18.97 -2.59
C PRO A 35 4.32 18.85 -1.31
N ASN A 36 4.72 20.01 -0.78
CA ASN A 36 5.26 20.11 0.57
C ASN A 36 4.15 19.95 1.60
N ASP A 37 4.52 19.73 2.84
CA ASP A 37 3.65 19.71 4.00
C ASP A 37 2.52 18.67 3.91
N LEU A 38 2.79 17.54 3.29
CA LEU A 38 1.83 16.44 3.24
C LEU A 38 1.90 15.57 4.49
N HIS A 39 0.73 15.14 4.91
CA HIS A 39 0.60 14.09 5.89
C HIS A 39 -0.63 13.28 5.48
N GLU A 40 -0.43 12.44 4.47
CA GLU A 40 -1.52 11.75 3.80
C GLU A 40 -1.49 10.26 4.12
N ARG A 41 -2.64 9.74 4.51
CA ARG A 41 -2.80 8.32 4.80
C ARG A 41 -3.81 7.73 3.86
N LYS A 42 -3.42 6.65 3.18
CA LYS A 42 -4.31 5.86 2.34
C LYS A 42 -4.38 4.44 2.85
N THR A 43 -5.50 3.80 2.62
CA THR A 43 -5.73 2.44 3.07
C THR A 43 -6.01 1.54 1.89
N ILE A 44 -5.36 0.38 1.87
CA ILE A 44 -5.63 -0.70 0.92
C ILE A 44 -6.32 -1.80 1.70
N LYS A 45 -7.47 -2.24 1.22
CA LYS A 45 -8.21 -3.32 1.85
C LYS A 45 -8.63 -4.36 0.81
N VAL A 46 -8.39 -5.62 1.13
CA VAL A 46 -8.79 -6.76 0.29
C VAL A 46 -9.75 -7.64 1.06
N ALA A 47 -10.27 -8.65 0.39
CA ALA A 47 -11.23 -9.57 1.01
C ALA A 47 -10.61 -10.30 2.20
N LYS A 48 -11.43 -10.56 3.20
CA LYS A 48 -11.04 -11.31 4.39
C LYS A 48 -10.47 -12.67 4.01
N GLY A 49 -9.36 -13.04 4.62
CA GLY A 49 -8.66 -14.29 4.33
C GLY A 49 -7.54 -14.14 3.33
N TYR A 50 -7.35 -12.93 2.80
CA TYR A 50 -6.24 -12.60 1.91
C TYR A 50 -5.28 -11.64 2.60
N VAL A 51 -4.07 -11.61 2.06
CA VAL A 51 -3.04 -10.64 2.45
C VAL A 51 -2.68 -9.80 1.24
N ILE A 52 -1.91 -8.74 1.45
CA ILE A 52 -1.57 -7.77 0.41
C ILE A 52 -0.08 -7.83 0.17
N LYS A 53 0.31 -7.95 -1.09
CA LYS A 53 1.69 -7.79 -1.52
C LYS A 53 1.83 -6.46 -2.22
N ILE A 54 2.87 -5.72 -1.84
CA ILE A 54 3.15 -4.39 -2.37
C ILE A 54 4.55 -4.39 -2.97
N HIS A 55 4.70 -3.77 -4.15
CA HIS A 55 6.02 -3.44 -4.65
C HIS A 55 6.03 -2.04 -5.25
N PHE A 56 7.11 -1.33 -5.02
CA PHE A 56 7.30 0.00 -5.58
C PHE A 56 7.85 -0.09 -6.99
N THR A 57 7.24 0.64 -7.91
CA THR A 57 7.70 0.74 -9.29
C THR A 57 8.55 1.98 -9.52
N ASN A 58 8.33 3.01 -8.72
CA ASN A 58 9.05 4.28 -8.79
C ASN A 58 9.23 4.81 -7.37
N PHE A 59 10.38 5.39 -7.10
CA PHE A 59 10.62 5.96 -5.79
C PHE A 59 11.70 7.05 -5.87
N GLU A 60 11.28 8.29 -5.77
CA GLU A 60 12.16 9.46 -5.83
C GLU A 60 11.67 10.50 -4.83
N LEU A 61 12.33 10.57 -3.68
CA LEU A 61 12.02 11.52 -2.63
C LEU A 61 13.22 12.42 -2.37
N GLU A 62 13.00 13.47 -1.57
CA GLU A 62 14.05 14.38 -1.15
C GLU A 62 15.25 13.62 -0.59
N SER A 63 16.45 14.07 -0.94
CA SER A 63 17.69 13.37 -0.63
C SER A 63 18.21 13.52 0.80
N ASN A 64 17.55 14.33 1.62
CA ASN A 64 17.90 14.44 3.03
C ASN A 64 17.18 13.34 3.84
N ASP A 65 17.91 12.78 4.80
CA ASP A 65 17.42 11.63 5.56
C ASP A 65 16.11 11.92 6.30
N ASP A 66 15.11 11.10 6.01
CA ASP A 66 13.86 10.95 6.75
C ASP A 66 12.99 12.21 6.90
N VAL A 67 13.23 13.25 6.08
CA VAL A 67 12.33 14.41 6.07
C VAL A 67 11.08 14.13 5.26
N ASP A 68 11.23 13.46 4.11
CA ASP A 68 10.13 12.93 3.32
C ASP A 68 10.20 11.41 3.37
N TYR A 69 9.08 10.75 3.62
CA TYR A 69 9.09 9.30 3.71
C TYR A 69 7.72 8.70 3.44
N VAL A 70 7.75 7.44 3.02
CA VAL A 70 6.56 6.59 2.94
C VAL A 70 6.67 5.53 4.02
N GLU A 71 5.66 5.43 4.86
CA GLU A 71 5.60 4.42 5.92
C GLU A 71 4.43 3.48 5.67
N ILE A 72 4.69 2.21 5.80
CA ILE A 72 3.67 1.18 5.59
C ILE A 72 3.47 0.41 6.88
N THR A 73 2.21 0.34 7.30
CA THR A 73 1.79 -0.43 8.47
C THR A 73 0.69 -1.40 8.10
N ASP A 74 0.69 -2.52 8.79
CA ASP A 74 -0.38 -3.51 8.67
C ASP A 74 -1.65 -3.01 9.36
N GLY A 75 -2.78 -3.61 9.03
CA GLY A 75 -4.06 -3.23 9.62
C GLY A 75 -4.13 -3.38 11.13
N ASP A 76 -3.30 -4.25 11.70
CA ASP A 76 -3.20 -4.42 13.15
C ASP A 76 -2.20 -3.46 13.81
N GLY A 77 -1.62 -2.55 13.03
CA GLY A 77 -0.64 -1.58 13.52
C GLY A 77 0.81 -2.04 13.44
N THR A 78 1.06 -3.26 12.98
CA THR A 78 2.43 -3.76 12.82
C THR A 78 3.17 -2.93 11.78
N PHE A 79 4.37 -2.48 12.13
CA PHE A 79 5.23 -1.71 11.25
C PHE A 79 5.79 -2.63 10.15
N LEU A 80 5.58 -2.26 8.88
CA LEU A 80 6.08 -3.03 7.74
C LEU A 80 7.26 -2.37 7.05
N GLY A 81 7.47 -1.10 7.22
CA GLY A 81 8.63 -0.41 6.68
C GLY A 81 8.45 1.09 6.57
N ARG A 82 9.59 1.78 6.55
CA ARG A 82 9.66 3.21 6.25
C ARG A 82 10.73 3.41 5.18
N PHE A 83 10.39 4.12 4.14
CA PHE A 83 11.23 4.30 2.98
C PHE A 83 11.42 5.79 2.71
N GLY A 84 12.65 6.19 2.52
CA GLY A 84 13.02 7.58 2.34
C GLY A 84 14.21 7.74 1.41
N ALA A 85 15.03 8.74 1.66
CA ALA A 85 16.13 9.15 0.80
C ALA A 85 17.04 8.01 0.34
N LYS A 86 17.41 7.13 1.23
CA LYS A 86 18.33 6.02 0.90
C LYS A 86 17.77 4.99 -0.09
N HIS A 87 16.47 4.99 -0.28
CA HIS A 87 15.80 4.10 -1.24
C HIS A 87 15.52 4.80 -2.56
N SER A 88 15.77 6.10 -2.60
CA SER A 88 15.35 6.99 -3.65
C SER A 88 16.34 7.08 -4.79
N GLY A 89 15.89 7.54 -5.95
CA GLY A 89 16.72 7.90 -7.07
C GLY A 89 15.93 7.92 -8.36
N SER A 90 16.41 8.74 -9.30
CA SER A 90 15.81 8.82 -10.64
C SER A 90 16.01 7.51 -11.42
N ARG A 91 16.98 6.71 -11.02
CA ARG A 91 17.24 5.38 -11.59
C ARG A 91 16.78 4.29 -10.62
N PHE A 92 15.64 4.49 -10.00
CA PHE A 92 15.09 3.53 -9.08
C PHE A 92 14.96 2.16 -9.73
N LYS A 93 15.44 1.15 -9.01
CA LYS A 93 15.22 -0.25 -9.38
C LYS A 93 14.29 -0.86 -8.34
N ALA A 94 13.31 -1.60 -8.80
CA ALA A 94 12.33 -2.24 -7.92
C ALA A 94 13.00 -3.10 -6.83
N SER A 95 14.20 -3.62 -7.08
CA SER A 95 14.95 -4.41 -6.12
C SER A 95 15.49 -3.62 -4.92
N ARG A 96 15.46 -2.28 -4.95
CA ARG A 96 15.93 -1.46 -3.83
C ARG A 96 15.01 -1.52 -2.62
N ILE A 97 13.75 -1.75 -2.87
CA ILE A 97 12.77 -1.97 -1.81
C ILE A 97 12.22 -3.37 -2.00
N SER A 98 12.49 -4.25 -1.05
CA SER A 98 11.95 -5.61 -1.10
C SER A 98 10.43 -5.57 -1.10
N ASN A 99 9.81 -6.56 -1.73
CA ASN A 99 8.36 -6.69 -1.70
C ASN A 99 7.86 -6.77 -0.25
N ILE A 100 6.79 -6.05 0.02
CA ILE A 100 6.18 -5.99 1.34
C ILE A 100 4.94 -6.86 1.32
N THR A 101 4.81 -7.71 2.34
CA THR A 101 3.63 -8.57 2.48
C THR A 101 2.97 -8.30 3.82
N SER A 102 1.68 -8.02 3.80
CA SER A 102 0.91 -7.83 5.03
C SER A 102 0.60 -9.17 5.69
N VAL A 103 0.18 -9.11 6.95
CA VAL A 103 -0.34 -10.26 7.68
C VAL A 103 -1.86 -10.23 7.73
N THR A 104 -2.44 -9.06 7.60
CA THR A 104 -3.90 -8.87 7.58
C THR A 104 -4.39 -8.49 6.18
N ASP A 105 -5.69 -8.33 6.05
CA ASP A 105 -6.35 -7.92 4.81
C ASP A 105 -6.28 -6.40 4.56
N THR A 106 -5.58 -5.67 5.41
CA THR A 106 -5.56 -4.21 5.37
C THR A 106 -4.13 -3.69 5.52
N VAL A 107 -3.80 -2.66 4.75
CA VAL A 107 -2.51 -1.97 4.85
C VAL A 107 -2.76 -0.47 4.81
N HIS A 108 -2.03 0.27 5.63
CA HIS A 108 -2.02 1.71 5.62
C HIS A 108 -0.73 2.23 5.03
N VAL A 109 -0.85 3.17 4.11
CA VAL A 109 0.29 3.82 3.47
C VAL A 109 0.25 5.29 3.86
N LEU A 110 1.25 5.71 4.62
CA LEU A 110 1.41 7.10 5.07
C LEU A 110 2.50 7.76 4.25
N PHE A 111 2.18 8.89 3.64
CA PHE A 111 3.17 9.71 2.96
C PHE A 111 3.31 11.04 3.71
N HIS A 112 4.50 11.29 4.17
CA HIS A 112 4.85 12.52 4.90
C HIS A 112 5.89 13.31 4.12
N THR A 113 5.64 14.61 3.96
CA THR A 113 6.61 15.55 3.40
C THR A 113 6.76 16.76 4.31
N ASP A 114 7.95 17.34 4.32
CA ASP A 114 8.23 18.56 5.09
C ASP A 114 7.91 19.83 4.28
N GLU A 115 8.42 20.98 4.75
CA GLU A 115 8.10 22.29 4.18
C GLU A 115 8.90 22.65 2.94
N SER A 116 9.87 21.84 2.53
CA SER A 116 10.76 22.22 1.43
C SER A 116 11.25 21.02 0.65
N VAL A 117 11.61 21.27 -0.61
CA VAL A 117 12.17 20.33 -1.56
C VAL A 117 11.26 19.14 -1.86
N THR A 118 10.81 19.08 -3.07
CA THR A 118 9.98 17.97 -3.55
C THR A 118 10.64 17.30 -4.75
N MET A 119 10.21 16.11 -5.03
CA MET A 119 10.69 15.30 -6.13
C MET A 119 9.50 14.69 -6.86
N ARG A 120 9.76 13.75 -7.78
CA ARG A 120 8.69 13.15 -8.58
C ARG A 120 7.77 12.25 -7.76
N GLY A 121 8.26 11.74 -6.65
CA GLY A 121 7.46 10.92 -5.76
C GLY A 121 7.57 9.43 -6.02
N TRP A 122 6.51 8.74 -5.71
CA TRP A 122 6.53 7.29 -5.70
C TRP A 122 5.28 6.72 -6.35
N ARG A 123 5.42 5.50 -6.82
CA ARG A 123 4.31 4.68 -7.30
C ARG A 123 4.52 3.25 -6.85
N LEU A 124 3.47 2.63 -6.40
CA LEU A 124 3.46 1.22 -6.03
C LEU A 124 2.33 0.48 -6.74
N GLU A 125 2.51 -0.82 -6.85
CA GLU A 125 1.47 -1.74 -7.27
C GLU A 125 1.23 -2.75 -6.16
N TRP A 126 0.00 -3.19 -6.02
CA TRP A 126 -0.36 -4.15 -5.00
C TRP A 126 -1.32 -5.20 -5.54
N SER A 127 -1.32 -6.37 -4.92
CA SER A 127 -2.22 -7.46 -5.26
C SER A 127 -2.58 -8.25 -4.02
N LYS A 128 -3.75 -8.87 -4.04
CA LYS A 128 -4.13 -9.75 -2.95
C LYS A 128 -3.55 -11.14 -3.19
N TRP A 129 -3.13 -11.77 -2.11
CA TRP A 129 -2.63 -13.13 -2.12
C TRP A 129 -3.36 -13.93 -1.07
N LYS A 130 -3.72 -15.15 -1.42
CA LYS A 130 -4.41 -16.01 -0.46
C LYS A 130 -3.40 -16.51 0.57
N LEU A 131 -3.75 -16.36 1.82
CA LEU A 131 -2.95 -16.95 2.89
C LEU A 131 -3.15 -18.45 2.85
N ARG A 132 -2.06 -19.17 2.62
CA ARG A 132 -2.11 -20.62 2.52
C ARG A 132 -1.42 -21.23 3.72
N LEU A 133 -2.13 -22.08 4.44
CA LEU A 133 -1.51 -22.92 5.43
C LEU A 133 -0.85 -24.09 4.72
N GLU A 134 0.47 -24.09 4.71
CA GLU A 134 1.23 -25.19 4.15
C GLU A 134 1.80 -26.08 5.23
N GLY A 135 2.17 -27.29 4.86
CA GLY A 135 2.83 -28.20 5.77
C GLY A 135 1.91 -29.14 6.52
N TRP A 136 0.68 -29.23 6.14
CA TRP A 136 -0.25 -30.20 6.68
C TRP A 136 -0.38 -31.39 5.76
N SER A 137 0.04 -32.44 6.23
CA SER A 137 -0.21 -33.73 5.58
C SER A 137 -1.09 -34.58 6.49
#